data_3bd188b8ba00237cc535f25f64141758
#
_entry.id   3bd188b8ba00237cc535f25f64141758
#
_cell.length_a   1.000
_cell.length_b   1.000
_cell.length_c   1.000
_cell.angle_alpha   90.00
_cell.angle_beta   90.00
_cell.angle_gamma   90.00
#
_symmetry.space_group_name_H-M   'P 1'
#
loop_
_entity.id
_entity.type
_entity.pdbx_description
1 polymer ?
#
loop_
_entity_poly.entity_id
_entity_poly.type
_entity_poly.pdbx_seq_one_letter_code
_entity_poly.pdbx_strand_id
1 'polypeptide(L)'
;MPDTPAEAWERWERRAVAQFRQIHYLQPAGRWALEEHVPAVVDELRDVGAIELHPDVLFSAPEPDPVPDPQYATLTTSRRPVLELAFARAAANTPGVEVRRGAIVEGLVTGPEVIPGVPHVRGVRLADGETLLADLVIDASGRRSAVGDMLVDAGAKEMATESTELGFVYTTRYYRGELPEYRSDMLTPLGCISALTIHGDDHTWGATLYSHPADKAFRNLRDPEVFERVYRLLPDHAHWVDGEPITEPASMASTSNTIRHFVTDGIPTATGLIPLGDAFAFTNPSIGRGITIGILHAVDVIDELHPVLDDATAVAAAWTRGTERRTLPFVQATIDYDRVRGPEVEAAMEGRVHEHTDPAALGFVAMNNARHRSQFVFEHYRDILTLRATAAEVIGRDGVFDKILEFGAEPWTQPQPTRDELLAAVS
;
A
#
# COMPACT_ATOMS: atom_id res chain seq x y z
N MET A 1 -20.72 3.68 -12.85
CA MET A 1 -19.39 3.10 -13.12
C MET A 1 -19.00 3.53 -14.52
N PRO A 2 -17.76 3.93 -14.77
CA PRO A 2 -17.29 4.23 -16.12
C PRO A 2 -17.35 2.99 -17.02
N ASP A 3 -17.55 3.21 -18.32
CA ASP A 3 -17.59 2.11 -19.29
C ASP A 3 -16.20 1.80 -19.88
N THR A 4 -15.30 2.77 -19.85
CA THR A 4 -13.95 2.63 -20.44
C THR A 4 -12.84 3.08 -19.49
N PRO A 5 -11.58 2.59 -19.67
CA PRO A 5 -10.41 3.09 -18.96
C PRO A 5 -10.22 4.61 -19.07
N ALA A 6 -10.46 5.18 -20.26
CA ALA A 6 -10.37 6.63 -20.49
C ALA A 6 -11.38 7.40 -19.64
N GLU A 7 -12.65 6.96 -19.61
CA GLU A 7 -13.67 7.58 -18.75
C GLU A 7 -13.33 7.42 -17.27
N ALA A 8 -12.79 6.27 -16.85
CA ALA A 8 -12.35 6.05 -15.48
C ALA A 8 -11.26 7.05 -15.09
N TRP A 9 -10.32 7.30 -15.98
CA TRP A 9 -9.27 8.30 -15.76
C TRP A 9 -9.80 9.73 -15.79
N GLU A 10 -10.62 10.08 -16.76
CA GLU A 10 -11.04 11.47 -16.98
C GLU A 10 -12.12 11.95 -16.01
N ARG A 11 -13.09 11.08 -15.66
CA ARG A 11 -14.34 11.50 -15.03
C ARG A 11 -14.67 10.82 -13.71
N TRP A 12 -14.03 9.66 -13.41
CA TRP A 12 -14.38 8.95 -12.19
C TRP A 12 -13.70 9.58 -10.99
N GLU A 13 -14.50 9.91 -9.98
CA GLU A 13 -14.03 10.43 -8.71
C GLU A 13 -14.51 9.56 -7.55
N ARG A 14 -13.61 9.29 -6.63
CA ARG A 14 -13.90 8.63 -5.36
C ARG A 14 -13.42 9.50 -4.21
N ARG A 15 -14.29 10.37 -3.72
CA ARG A 15 -13.96 11.39 -2.68
C ARG A 15 -13.43 10.80 -1.38
N ALA A 16 -13.81 9.56 -1.05
CA ALA A 16 -13.32 8.86 0.13
C ALA A 16 -11.89 8.31 -0.04
N VAL A 17 -11.36 8.24 -1.27
CA VAL A 17 -10.04 7.69 -1.61
C VAL A 17 -9.10 8.85 -1.96
N ALA A 18 -8.41 9.40 -0.95
CA ALA A 18 -7.54 10.57 -1.14
C ALA A 18 -6.42 10.32 -2.16
N GLN A 19 -5.95 9.09 -2.25
CA GLN A 19 -4.89 8.66 -3.18
C GLN A 19 -5.40 8.25 -4.57
N PHE A 20 -6.67 8.53 -4.93
CA PHE A 20 -7.28 8.05 -6.18
C PHE A 20 -6.54 8.48 -7.46
N ARG A 21 -5.80 9.58 -7.40
CA ARG A 21 -4.99 10.13 -8.51
C ARG A 21 -3.49 9.98 -8.29
N GLN A 22 -3.07 9.17 -7.30
CA GLN A 22 -1.67 8.85 -7.09
C GLN A 22 -1.29 7.57 -7.83
N ILE A 23 0.01 7.32 -8.04
CA ILE A 23 0.49 6.08 -8.66
C ILE A 23 0.26 4.89 -7.74
N HIS A 24 -0.08 3.76 -8.35
CA HIS A 24 -0.39 2.52 -7.64
C HIS A 24 0.09 1.30 -8.40
N TYR A 25 0.35 0.25 -7.64
CA TYR A 25 0.68 -1.07 -8.17
C TYR A 25 0.23 -2.17 -7.20
N LEU A 26 0.03 -3.36 -7.73
CA LEU A 26 -0.18 -4.57 -6.97
C LEU A 26 1.15 -5.32 -6.86
N GLN A 27 1.56 -5.59 -5.64
CA GLN A 27 2.71 -6.48 -5.41
C GLN A 27 2.38 -7.90 -5.91
N PRO A 28 3.38 -8.69 -6.32
CA PRO A 28 3.19 -10.05 -6.82
C PRO A 28 2.34 -10.95 -5.92
N ALA A 29 2.50 -10.88 -4.59
CA ALA A 29 1.67 -11.68 -3.67
C ALA A 29 0.18 -11.36 -3.81
N GLY A 30 -0.20 -10.10 -3.99
CA GLY A 30 -1.60 -9.69 -4.21
C GLY A 30 -2.10 -10.13 -5.58
N ARG A 31 -1.27 -10.02 -6.62
CA ARG A 31 -1.60 -10.47 -7.98
C ARG A 31 -1.88 -11.98 -8.00
N TRP A 32 -1.10 -12.77 -7.29
CA TRP A 32 -1.29 -14.21 -7.16
C TRP A 32 -2.54 -14.57 -6.37
N ALA A 33 -2.76 -13.92 -5.25
CA ALA A 33 -3.98 -14.14 -4.48
C ALA A 33 -5.23 -13.87 -5.33
N LEU A 34 -5.22 -12.85 -6.19
CA LEU A 34 -6.30 -12.61 -7.13
C LEU A 34 -6.43 -13.72 -8.19
N GLU A 35 -5.31 -14.20 -8.73
CA GLU A 35 -5.33 -15.27 -9.73
C GLU A 35 -5.89 -16.60 -9.17
N GLU A 36 -5.57 -16.90 -7.93
CA GLU A 36 -6.02 -18.11 -7.25
C GLU A 36 -7.49 -18.03 -6.81
N HIS A 37 -7.93 -16.91 -6.24
CA HIS A 37 -9.23 -16.81 -5.59
C HIS A 37 -10.28 -16.06 -6.41
N VAL A 38 -9.90 -15.10 -7.24
CA VAL A 38 -10.80 -14.27 -8.05
C VAL A 38 -10.22 -13.98 -9.45
N PRO A 39 -9.95 -15.01 -10.27
CA PRO A 39 -9.27 -14.86 -11.57
C PRO A 39 -9.95 -13.86 -12.50
N ALA A 40 -11.27 -13.67 -12.38
CA ALA A 40 -12.00 -12.65 -13.14
C ALA A 40 -11.47 -11.23 -12.95
N VAL A 41 -10.91 -10.89 -11.79
CA VAL A 41 -10.26 -9.59 -11.58
C VAL A 41 -9.00 -9.47 -12.42
N VAL A 42 -8.24 -10.56 -12.54
CA VAL A 42 -7.01 -10.61 -13.32
C VAL A 42 -7.29 -10.46 -14.81
N ASP A 43 -8.34 -11.09 -15.30
CA ASP A 43 -8.78 -10.96 -16.70
C ASP A 43 -9.20 -9.51 -16.98
N GLU A 44 -10.00 -8.90 -16.09
CA GLU A 44 -10.36 -7.49 -16.21
C GLU A 44 -9.14 -6.55 -16.15
N LEU A 45 -8.13 -6.86 -15.30
CA LEU A 45 -6.89 -6.06 -15.26
C LEU A 45 -6.15 -6.10 -16.61
N ARG A 46 -6.11 -7.25 -17.28
CA ARG A 46 -5.54 -7.37 -18.63
C ARG A 46 -6.39 -6.62 -19.66
N ASP A 47 -7.70 -6.74 -19.59
CA ASP A 47 -8.65 -6.08 -20.50
C ASP A 47 -8.61 -4.54 -20.41
N VAL A 48 -8.37 -3.99 -19.23
CA VAL A 48 -8.18 -2.53 -19.06
C VAL A 48 -6.77 -2.05 -19.40
N GLY A 49 -5.86 -2.95 -19.79
CA GLY A 49 -4.51 -2.62 -20.23
C GLY A 49 -3.51 -2.42 -19.11
N ALA A 50 -3.74 -3.03 -17.94
CA ALA A 50 -2.74 -3.02 -16.86
C ALA A 50 -1.43 -3.68 -17.33
N ILE A 51 -0.30 -3.13 -16.87
CA ILE A 51 1.05 -3.59 -17.24
C ILE A 51 1.56 -4.56 -16.19
N GLU A 52 2.20 -5.63 -16.64
CA GLU A 52 2.90 -6.59 -15.80
C GLU A 52 4.42 -6.34 -15.89
N LEU A 53 5.06 -6.10 -14.73
CA LEU A 53 6.49 -5.77 -14.62
C LEU A 53 7.20 -6.79 -13.74
N HIS A 54 8.45 -7.11 -14.08
CA HIS A 54 9.26 -8.01 -13.29
C HIS A 54 9.97 -7.28 -12.14
N PRO A 55 9.99 -7.84 -10.91
CA PRO A 55 10.65 -7.19 -9.77
C PRO A 55 12.13 -6.88 -9.97
N ASP A 56 12.87 -7.73 -10.68
CA ASP A 56 14.30 -7.52 -10.90
C ASP A 56 14.61 -6.24 -11.68
N VAL A 57 13.73 -5.86 -12.60
CA VAL A 57 13.82 -4.58 -13.33
C VAL A 57 13.51 -3.40 -12.42
N LEU A 58 12.51 -3.58 -11.55
CA LEU A 58 12.00 -2.51 -10.69
C LEU A 58 12.88 -2.21 -9.48
N PHE A 59 13.68 -3.18 -9.06
CA PHE A 59 14.49 -3.11 -7.84
C PHE A 59 15.99 -3.31 -8.09
N SER A 60 16.43 -3.07 -9.34
CA SER A 60 17.85 -3.04 -9.74
C SER A 60 18.63 -4.24 -9.21
N ALA A 61 18.24 -5.44 -9.64
CA ALA A 61 18.96 -6.66 -9.30
C ALA A 61 20.44 -6.55 -9.73
N PRO A 62 21.42 -6.99 -8.92
CA PRO A 62 22.84 -7.00 -9.31
C PRO A 62 23.10 -7.80 -10.58
N GLU A 63 22.43 -8.93 -10.73
CA GLU A 63 22.49 -9.81 -11.89
C GLU A 63 21.05 -10.19 -12.30
N PRO A 64 20.33 -9.32 -13.07
CA PRO A 64 18.95 -9.60 -13.43
C PRO A 64 18.82 -10.86 -14.27
N ASP A 65 17.85 -11.71 -13.94
CA ASP A 65 17.57 -12.94 -14.67
C ASP A 65 17.01 -12.61 -16.07
N PRO A 66 17.65 -13.05 -17.16
CA PRO A 66 17.17 -12.84 -18.53
C PRO A 66 15.87 -13.63 -18.83
N VAL A 67 15.58 -14.69 -18.07
CA VAL A 67 14.33 -15.46 -18.14
C VAL A 67 13.70 -15.50 -16.77
N PRO A 68 12.93 -14.46 -16.39
CA PRO A 68 12.36 -14.35 -15.08
C PRO A 68 11.45 -15.54 -14.73
N ASP A 69 11.61 -16.08 -13.51
CA ASP A 69 10.68 -17.10 -13.00
C ASP A 69 9.24 -16.53 -12.97
N PRO A 70 8.28 -17.16 -13.67
CA PRO A 70 6.89 -16.70 -13.69
C PRO A 70 6.29 -16.54 -12.30
N GLN A 71 6.74 -17.31 -11.29
CA GLN A 71 6.25 -17.14 -9.93
C GLN A 71 6.62 -15.82 -9.26
N TYR A 72 7.62 -15.09 -9.77
CA TYR A 72 7.98 -13.74 -9.32
C TYR A 72 7.53 -12.65 -10.30
N ALA A 73 6.86 -13.05 -11.38
CA ALA A 73 6.85 -12.31 -12.62
C ALA A 73 5.92 -11.10 -12.63
N THR A 74 5.09 -10.80 -11.63
CA THR A 74 4.10 -9.78 -11.93
C THR A 74 3.77 -8.85 -10.79
N LEU A 75 4.54 -7.79 -10.70
CA LEU A 75 4.00 -6.54 -10.20
C LEU A 75 3.06 -5.99 -11.26
N THR A 76 1.78 -5.80 -10.91
CA THR A 76 0.79 -5.26 -11.85
C THR A 76 0.54 -3.80 -11.57
N THR A 77 0.62 -2.96 -12.60
CA THR A 77 0.47 -1.51 -12.47
C THR A 77 -0.49 -0.94 -13.49
N SER A 78 -1.16 0.12 -13.09
CA SER A 78 -2.08 0.90 -13.91
C SER A 78 -2.38 2.21 -13.16
N ARG A 79 -2.92 3.22 -13.86
CA ARG A 79 -3.50 4.37 -13.16
C ARG A 79 -4.61 3.91 -12.21
N ARG A 80 -4.63 4.42 -10.99
CA ARG A 80 -5.55 3.94 -9.93
C ARG A 80 -7.03 3.86 -10.36
N PRO A 81 -7.63 4.85 -11.05
CA PRO A 81 -9.00 4.74 -11.53
C PRO A 81 -9.23 3.57 -12.47
N VAL A 82 -8.25 3.25 -13.31
CA VAL A 82 -8.30 2.11 -14.25
C VAL A 82 -8.19 0.79 -13.50
N LEU A 83 -7.27 0.69 -12.53
CA LEU A 83 -7.16 -0.45 -11.64
C LEU A 83 -8.50 -0.73 -10.92
N GLU A 84 -9.12 0.30 -10.34
CA GLU A 84 -10.40 0.14 -9.65
C GLU A 84 -11.56 -0.19 -10.60
N LEU A 85 -11.50 0.20 -11.86
CA LEU A 85 -12.47 -0.19 -12.87
C LEU A 85 -12.49 -1.71 -13.07
N ALA A 86 -11.31 -2.35 -13.13
CA ALA A 86 -11.19 -3.80 -13.25
C ALA A 86 -11.88 -4.52 -12.06
N PHE A 87 -11.57 -4.10 -10.83
CA PHE A 87 -12.25 -4.67 -9.64
C PHE A 87 -13.76 -4.42 -9.65
N ALA A 88 -14.19 -3.23 -10.06
CA ALA A 88 -15.62 -2.88 -10.09
C ALA A 88 -16.39 -3.68 -11.16
N ARG A 89 -15.78 -3.98 -12.31
CA ARG A 89 -16.35 -4.81 -13.36
C ARG A 89 -16.45 -6.27 -12.91
N ALA A 90 -15.36 -6.82 -12.37
CA ALA A 90 -15.35 -8.17 -11.85
C ALA A 90 -16.44 -8.36 -10.78
N ALA A 91 -16.54 -7.44 -9.81
CA ALA A 91 -17.59 -7.49 -8.78
C ALA A 91 -19.00 -7.42 -9.38
N ALA A 92 -19.24 -6.54 -10.36
CA ALA A 92 -20.56 -6.41 -11.00
C ALA A 92 -20.96 -7.64 -11.82
N ASN A 93 -19.99 -8.40 -12.33
CA ASN A 93 -20.20 -9.58 -13.15
C ASN A 93 -20.19 -10.88 -12.34
N THR A 94 -19.87 -10.83 -11.04
CA THR A 94 -19.82 -12.02 -10.18
C THR A 94 -21.24 -12.48 -9.81
N PRO A 95 -21.65 -13.72 -10.15
CA PRO A 95 -22.96 -14.24 -9.78
C PRO A 95 -23.20 -14.21 -8.26
N GLY A 96 -24.38 -13.77 -7.84
CA GLY A 96 -24.75 -13.66 -6.42
C GLY A 96 -24.23 -12.39 -5.72
N VAL A 97 -23.48 -11.54 -6.41
CA VAL A 97 -23.05 -10.24 -5.89
C VAL A 97 -23.98 -9.13 -6.39
N GLU A 98 -24.58 -8.39 -5.47
CA GLU A 98 -25.35 -7.17 -5.75
C GLU A 98 -24.53 -5.95 -5.37
N VAL A 99 -24.25 -5.05 -6.31
CA VAL A 99 -23.50 -3.80 -6.08
C VAL A 99 -24.49 -2.62 -6.01
N ARG A 100 -24.76 -2.13 -4.81
CA ARG A 100 -25.64 -0.98 -4.56
C ARG A 100 -24.82 0.33 -4.44
N ARG A 101 -24.78 1.10 -5.53
CA ARG A 101 -24.02 2.36 -5.58
C ARG A 101 -24.83 3.51 -5.00
N GLY A 102 -24.14 4.40 -4.29
CA GLY A 102 -24.80 5.55 -3.64
C GLY A 102 -25.54 5.20 -2.35
N ALA A 103 -25.52 3.93 -1.91
CA ALA A 103 -26.05 3.53 -0.62
C ALA A 103 -25.10 3.98 0.50
N ILE A 104 -25.59 4.84 1.38
CA ILE A 104 -24.85 5.38 2.52
C ILE A 104 -25.32 4.66 3.77
N VAL A 105 -24.40 3.98 4.46
CA VAL A 105 -24.66 3.36 5.76
C VAL A 105 -24.56 4.42 6.85
N GLU A 106 -25.63 4.57 7.64
CA GLU A 106 -25.71 5.54 8.76
C GLU A 106 -25.71 4.88 10.14
N GLY A 107 -25.86 3.57 10.21
CA GLY A 107 -25.90 2.87 11.49
C GLY A 107 -25.92 1.37 11.35
N LEU A 108 -25.74 0.70 12.48
CA LEU A 108 -25.80 -0.75 12.61
C LEU A 108 -27.15 -1.19 13.15
N VAL A 109 -27.58 -2.37 12.73
CA VAL A 109 -28.74 -3.08 13.29
C VAL A 109 -28.26 -4.18 14.21
N THR A 110 -28.66 -4.18 15.46
CA THR A 110 -28.25 -5.17 16.43
C THR A 110 -29.37 -6.16 16.74
N GLY A 111 -29.00 -7.36 17.20
CA GLY A 111 -29.85 -8.41 17.71
C GLY A 111 -29.48 -8.80 19.14
N PRO A 112 -30.04 -9.92 19.64
CA PRO A 112 -29.67 -10.46 20.94
C PRO A 112 -28.15 -10.74 21.02
N GLU A 113 -27.54 -10.35 22.14
CA GLU A 113 -26.12 -10.62 22.38
C GLU A 113 -25.82 -12.13 22.33
N VAL A 114 -24.74 -12.49 21.65
CA VAL A 114 -24.20 -13.85 21.60
C VAL A 114 -23.10 -14.03 22.68
N ILE A 115 -22.33 -12.97 22.90
CA ILE A 115 -21.36 -12.87 24.00
C ILE A 115 -21.88 -11.79 24.94
N PRO A 116 -22.05 -12.07 26.27
CA PRO A 116 -22.57 -11.08 27.21
C PRO A 116 -21.76 -9.77 27.22
N GLY A 117 -22.46 -8.64 27.01
CA GLY A 117 -21.85 -7.30 26.96
C GLY A 117 -21.14 -6.98 25.63
N VAL A 118 -21.30 -7.81 24.60
CA VAL A 118 -20.78 -7.56 23.24
C VAL A 118 -21.97 -7.46 22.28
N PRO A 119 -22.18 -6.31 21.60
CA PRO A 119 -23.28 -6.17 20.67
C PRO A 119 -23.14 -7.15 19.50
N HIS A 120 -24.27 -7.72 19.08
CA HIS A 120 -24.34 -8.60 17.92
C HIS A 120 -24.95 -7.85 16.74
N VAL A 121 -24.14 -7.57 15.72
CA VAL A 121 -24.57 -6.91 14.50
C VAL A 121 -25.27 -7.90 13.58
N ARG A 122 -26.46 -7.51 13.08
CA ARG A 122 -27.30 -8.30 12.19
C ARG A 122 -27.68 -7.56 10.90
N GLY A 123 -27.01 -6.45 10.63
CA GLY A 123 -27.28 -5.69 9.43
C GLY A 123 -26.88 -4.23 9.57
N VAL A 124 -27.29 -3.46 8.57
CA VAL A 124 -27.01 -2.03 8.49
C VAL A 124 -28.29 -1.23 8.19
N ARG A 125 -28.34 0.02 8.63
CA ARG A 125 -29.36 0.99 8.28
C ARG A 125 -28.77 1.99 7.30
N LEU A 126 -29.46 2.19 6.20
CA LEU A 126 -29.09 3.16 5.17
C LEU A 126 -29.67 4.55 5.47
N ALA A 127 -29.09 5.59 4.85
CA ALA A 127 -29.52 6.99 4.99
C ALA A 127 -30.95 7.28 4.52
N ASP A 128 -31.49 6.46 3.61
CA ASP A 128 -32.88 6.53 3.14
C ASP A 128 -33.87 5.83 4.08
N GLY A 129 -33.38 5.25 5.18
CA GLY A 129 -34.17 4.55 6.19
C GLY A 129 -34.32 3.04 5.91
N GLU A 130 -33.84 2.53 4.78
CA GLU A 130 -33.86 1.09 4.49
C GLU A 130 -32.97 0.32 5.48
N THR A 131 -33.44 -0.84 5.89
CA THR A 131 -32.65 -1.77 6.73
C THR A 131 -32.29 -3.02 5.93
N LEU A 132 -31.02 -3.32 5.88
CA LEU A 132 -30.48 -4.52 5.25
C LEU A 132 -30.00 -5.49 6.34
N LEU A 133 -30.65 -6.63 6.45
CA LEU A 133 -30.23 -7.70 7.38
C LEU A 133 -29.19 -8.60 6.71
N ALA A 134 -28.24 -9.09 7.51
CA ALA A 134 -27.18 -9.98 7.08
C ALA A 134 -26.74 -10.90 8.23
N ASP A 135 -26.21 -12.06 7.90
CA ASP A 135 -25.60 -12.99 8.86
C ASP A 135 -24.21 -12.50 9.30
N LEU A 136 -23.52 -11.79 8.40
CA LEU A 136 -22.23 -11.14 8.66
C LEU A 136 -22.15 -9.79 7.93
N VAL A 137 -21.70 -8.76 8.61
CA VAL A 137 -21.37 -7.45 8.04
C VAL A 137 -19.84 -7.35 7.94
N ILE A 138 -19.34 -6.99 6.77
CA ILE A 138 -17.91 -6.76 6.54
C ILE A 138 -17.69 -5.25 6.32
N ASP A 139 -16.94 -4.63 7.23
CA ASP A 139 -16.50 -3.25 7.04
C ASP A 139 -15.23 -3.21 6.18
N ALA A 140 -15.39 -2.84 4.92
CA ALA A 140 -14.30 -2.52 4.00
C ALA A 140 -14.33 -1.04 3.57
N SER A 141 -14.88 -0.15 4.40
CA SER A 141 -15.05 1.28 4.09
C SER A 141 -13.75 2.09 4.15
N GLY A 142 -12.65 1.45 4.58
CA GLY A 142 -11.31 2.01 4.50
C GLY A 142 -10.92 2.87 5.71
N ARG A 143 -9.87 3.67 5.56
CA ARG A 143 -9.24 4.40 6.66
C ARG A 143 -10.18 5.38 7.39
N ARG A 144 -11.25 5.83 6.73
CA ARG A 144 -12.27 6.73 7.28
C ARG A 144 -13.53 6.00 7.74
N SER A 145 -13.42 4.71 8.03
CA SER A 145 -14.54 3.95 8.55
C SER A 145 -15.19 4.65 9.76
N ALA A 146 -16.50 4.80 9.71
CA ALA A 146 -17.32 5.30 10.81
C ALA A 146 -17.85 4.13 11.69
N VAL A 147 -17.50 2.90 11.38
CA VAL A 147 -18.03 1.71 12.06
C VAL A 147 -17.63 1.69 13.53
N GLY A 148 -16.45 2.21 13.90
CA GLY A 148 -16.05 2.35 15.30
C GLY A 148 -17.06 3.17 16.13
N ASP A 149 -17.45 4.35 15.63
CA ASP A 149 -18.44 5.22 16.28
C ASP A 149 -19.83 4.55 16.30
N MET A 150 -20.23 3.91 15.19
CA MET A 150 -21.50 3.19 15.10
C MET A 150 -21.56 1.99 16.09
N LEU A 151 -20.44 1.35 16.37
CA LEU A 151 -20.35 0.28 17.38
C LEU A 151 -20.50 0.83 18.78
N VAL A 152 -19.91 1.98 19.09
CA VAL A 152 -20.09 2.66 20.39
C VAL A 152 -21.56 3.05 20.58
N ASP A 153 -22.22 3.61 19.55
CA ASP A 153 -23.65 3.92 19.57
C ASP A 153 -24.52 2.67 19.76
N ALA A 154 -24.04 1.52 19.28
CA ALA A 154 -24.69 0.22 19.47
C ALA A 154 -24.39 -0.44 20.85
N GLY A 155 -23.64 0.23 21.73
CA GLY A 155 -23.30 -0.23 23.08
C GLY A 155 -21.98 -0.97 23.20
N ALA A 156 -21.14 -1.02 22.17
CA ALA A 156 -19.79 -1.60 22.27
C ALA A 156 -18.87 -0.72 23.11
N LYS A 157 -17.83 -1.34 23.64
CA LYS A 157 -16.69 -0.57 24.17
C LYS A 157 -15.95 0.10 23.02
N GLU A 158 -15.38 1.28 23.28
CA GLU A 158 -14.51 1.95 22.32
C GLU A 158 -13.34 1.05 21.93
N MET A 159 -13.10 0.94 20.64
CA MET A 159 -12.04 0.13 20.06
C MET A 159 -10.68 0.81 20.27
N ALA A 160 -9.76 0.13 20.93
CA ALA A 160 -8.41 0.64 21.11
C ALA A 160 -7.74 0.86 19.74
N THR A 161 -7.01 1.96 19.63
CA THR A 161 -6.34 2.34 18.38
C THR A 161 -4.90 2.73 18.64
N GLU A 162 -3.97 2.12 17.92
CA GLU A 162 -2.57 2.52 17.90
C GLU A 162 -2.33 3.38 16.66
N SER A 163 -1.73 4.56 16.86
CA SER A 163 -1.35 5.45 15.76
C SER A 163 0.08 5.94 15.93
N THR A 164 0.82 5.98 14.82
CA THR A 164 2.15 6.61 14.75
C THR A 164 2.11 7.71 13.70
N GLU A 165 2.57 8.91 14.08
CA GLU A 165 2.68 10.05 13.17
C GLU A 165 4.03 10.00 12.43
N LEU A 166 4.11 9.15 11.43
CA LEU A 166 5.23 9.03 10.50
C LEU A 166 4.67 9.03 9.08
N GLY A 167 5.16 9.93 8.23
CA GLY A 167 4.68 9.95 6.86
C GLY A 167 5.21 11.12 6.04
N PHE A 168 4.72 11.20 4.81
CA PHE A 168 5.26 12.09 3.79
C PHE A 168 4.17 12.86 3.06
N VAL A 169 4.60 13.90 2.36
CA VAL A 169 3.82 14.56 1.31
C VAL A 169 4.27 13.99 -0.03
N TYR A 170 3.34 13.48 -0.78
CA TYR A 170 3.53 12.87 -2.09
C TYR A 170 3.06 13.85 -3.15
N THR A 171 3.94 14.26 -4.05
CA THR A 171 3.57 15.11 -5.19
C THR A 171 3.79 14.31 -6.47
N THR A 172 2.71 14.03 -7.20
CA THR A 172 2.70 13.19 -8.40
C THR A 172 2.29 13.99 -9.62
N ARG A 173 2.98 13.75 -10.73
CA ARG A 173 2.58 14.18 -12.07
C ARG A 173 2.59 13.00 -13.01
N TYR A 174 1.61 12.93 -13.90
CA TYR A 174 1.54 11.89 -14.93
C TYR A 174 1.97 12.41 -16.28
N TYR A 175 2.59 11.52 -17.04
CA TYR A 175 3.11 11.76 -18.38
C TYR A 175 2.62 10.68 -19.33
N ARG A 176 2.74 10.92 -20.64
CA ARG A 176 2.45 10.00 -21.74
C ARG A 176 3.55 10.04 -22.79
N GLY A 177 3.77 8.92 -23.47
CA GLY A 177 4.74 8.80 -24.56
C GLY A 177 5.41 7.45 -24.63
N GLU A 178 6.66 7.41 -25.09
CA GLU A 178 7.51 6.24 -25.00
C GLU A 178 7.86 6.00 -23.54
N LEU A 179 7.63 4.76 -23.05
CA LEU A 179 7.83 4.43 -21.64
C LEU A 179 9.31 4.57 -21.26
N PRO A 180 9.66 5.34 -20.21
CA PRO A 180 11.04 5.50 -19.75
C PRO A 180 11.66 4.19 -19.29
N GLU A 181 12.96 4.02 -19.52
CA GLU A 181 13.72 2.90 -18.99
C GLU A 181 13.97 3.04 -17.48
N TYR A 182 13.89 1.94 -16.73
CA TYR A 182 14.33 1.91 -15.34
C TYR A 182 15.86 1.85 -15.27
N ARG A 183 16.49 2.86 -14.63
CA ARG A 183 17.94 2.96 -14.43
C ARG A 183 18.36 2.81 -12.98
N SER A 184 17.39 2.81 -12.09
CA SER A 184 17.55 2.60 -10.65
C SER A 184 16.28 1.96 -10.09
N ASP A 185 16.23 1.72 -8.78
CA ASP A 185 15.03 1.25 -8.11
C ASP A 185 13.84 2.17 -8.44
N MET A 186 12.66 1.59 -8.67
CA MET A 186 11.44 2.39 -8.91
C MET A 186 11.14 3.36 -7.76
N LEU A 187 11.47 2.96 -6.52
CA LEU A 187 11.44 3.79 -5.33
C LEU A 187 12.86 4.02 -4.84
N THR A 188 13.35 5.22 -4.99
CA THR A 188 14.72 5.62 -4.70
C THR A 188 14.76 6.67 -3.60
N PRO A 189 15.28 6.34 -2.40
CA PRO A 189 15.59 7.32 -1.36
C PRO A 189 16.75 8.22 -1.78
N LEU A 190 16.58 9.54 -1.68
CA LEU A 190 17.54 10.56 -2.13
C LEU A 190 17.72 11.65 -1.03
N GLY A 191 18.33 11.30 0.07
CA GLY A 191 18.50 12.21 1.20
C GLY A 191 17.16 12.66 1.78
N CYS A 192 16.86 13.96 1.72
CA CYS A 192 15.63 14.54 2.29
C CYS A 192 14.37 14.37 1.43
N ILE A 193 14.50 13.79 0.24
CA ILE A 193 13.38 13.42 -0.63
C ILE A 193 13.49 11.93 -1.03
N SER A 194 12.45 11.41 -1.65
CA SER A 194 12.50 10.13 -2.38
C SER A 194 11.77 10.30 -3.71
N ALA A 195 12.23 9.59 -4.73
CA ALA A 195 11.56 9.51 -6.02
C ALA A 195 10.87 8.16 -6.16
N LEU A 196 9.64 8.15 -6.68
CA LEU A 196 8.94 6.94 -7.12
C LEU A 196 8.50 7.14 -8.56
N THR A 197 8.91 6.24 -9.43
CA THR A 197 8.58 6.22 -10.85
C THR A 197 7.98 4.89 -11.21
N ILE A 198 6.85 4.89 -11.93
CA ILE A 198 6.23 3.64 -12.34
C ILE A 198 5.41 3.81 -13.62
N HIS A 199 5.50 2.83 -14.52
CA HIS A 199 4.69 2.75 -15.71
C HIS A 199 3.21 2.55 -15.35
N GLY A 200 2.32 3.05 -16.18
CA GLY A 200 0.88 2.86 -16.11
C GLY A 200 0.33 2.34 -17.44
N ASP A 201 -0.97 2.11 -17.47
CA ASP A 201 -1.71 1.74 -18.68
C ASP A 201 -1.62 2.83 -19.78
N ASP A 202 -1.92 2.48 -21.02
CA ASP A 202 -2.09 3.40 -22.15
C ASP A 202 -0.88 4.33 -22.38
N HIS A 203 0.34 3.75 -22.38
CA HIS A 203 1.59 4.49 -22.56
C HIS A 203 1.76 5.68 -21.59
N THR A 204 1.22 5.56 -20.39
CA THR A 204 1.38 6.58 -19.34
C THR A 204 2.36 6.11 -18.27
N TRP A 205 2.87 7.05 -17.49
CA TRP A 205 3.63 6.76 -16.27
C TRP A 205 3.45 7.87 -15.27
N GLY A 206 3.71 7.55 -14.02
CA GLY A 206 3.71 8.51 -12.92
C GLY A 206 5.12 8.78 -12.43
N ALA A 207 5.40 10.05 -12.15
CA ALA A 207 6.58 10.52 -11.46
C ALA A 207 6.15 11.15 -10.15
N THR A 208 6.68 10.69 -9.01
CA THR A 208 6.30 11.16 -7.68
C THR A 208 7.53 11.53 -6.87
N LEU A 209 7.46 12.65 -6.17
CA LEU A 209 8.42 13.06 -5.15
C LEU A 209 7.80 12.97 -3.76
N TYR A 210 8.53 12.38 -2.83
CA TYR A 210 8.19 12.35 -1.41
C TYR A 210 9.02 13.39 -0.68
N SER A 211 8.38 14.18 0.17
CA SER A 211 9.05 15.14 1.04
C SER A 211 8.48 15.09 2.45
N HIS A 212 9.28 15.51 3.44
CA HIS A 212 8.80 15.57 4.82
C HIS A 212 7.74 16.67 4.99
N PRO A 213 6.66 16.46 5.76
CA PRO A 213 5.60 17.46 5.94
C PRO A 213 6.06 18.79 6.54
N ALA A 214 7.12 18.75 7.36
CA ALA A 214 7.73 19.94 7.94
C ALA A 214 8.62 20.72 6.95
N ASP A 215 9.04 20.11 5.84
CA ASP A 215 9.89 20.76 4.83
C ASP A 215 9.05 21.63 3.90
N LYS A 216 8.86 22.86 4.35
CA LYS A 216 7.99 23.83 3.66
C LYS A 216 8.51 24.26 2.29
N ALA A 217 9.82 24.13 2.03
CA ALA A 217 10.41 24.49 0.74
C ALA A 217 9.80 23.66 -0.40
N PHE A 218 9.52 22.38 -0.17
CA PHE A 218 8.94 21.48 -1.19
C PHE A 218 7.45 21.68 -1.45
N ARG A 219 6.77 22.64 -0.81
CA ARG A 219 5.39 23.02 -1.18
C ARG A 219 5.30 23.57 -2.61
N ASN A 220 6.40 24.13 -3.11
CA ASN A 220 6.50 24.65 -4.47
C ASN A 220 6.50 23.53 -5.54
N LEU A 221 6.66 22.26 -5.18
CA LEU A 221 6.52 21.12 -6.11
C LEU A 221 5.14 21.03 -6.79
N ARG A 222 4.16 21.81 -6.35
CA ARG A 222 2.86 21.94 -7.04
C ARG A 222 2.94 22.77 -8.32
N ASP A 223 4.01 23.56 -8.48
CA ASP A 223 4.31 24.26 -9.72
C ASP A 223 4.96 23.29 -10.70
N PRO A 224 4.44 23.15 -11.94
CA PRO A 224 4.96 22.22 -12.93
C PRO A 224 6.43 22.44 -13.30
N GLU A 225 6.88 23.68 -13.39
CA GLU A 225 8.26 24.01 -13.75
C GLU A 225 9.22 23.67 -12.60
N VAL A 226 8.78 23.91 -11.36
CA VAL A 226 9.55 23.55 -10.16
C VAL A 226 9.65 22.04 -10.04
N PHE A 227 8.54 21.33 -10.25
CA PHE A 227 8.50 19.85 -10.19
C PHE A 227 9.51 19.25 -11.19
N GLU A 228 9.46 19.65 -12.45
CA GLU A 228 10.38 19.15 -13.47
C GLU A 228 11.83 19.56 -13.21
N ARG A 229 12.06 20.79 -12.74
CA ARG A 229 13.40 21.26 -12.41
C ARG A 229 14.03 20.41 -11.31
N VAL A 230 13.27 20.01 -10.28
CA VAL A 230 13.75 19.11 -9.24
C VAL A 230 14.00 17.70 -9.81
N TYR A 231 13.07 17.17 -10.60
CA TYR A 231 13.24 15.84 -11.22
C TYR A 231 14.50 15.77 -12.10
N ARG A 232 14.83 16.83 -12.82
CA ARG A 232 16.03 16.90 -13.70
C ARG A 232 17.35 16.89 -12.91
N LEU A 233 17.32 17.13 -11.60
CA LEU A 233 18.50 16.96 -10.72
C LEU A 233 18.74 15.49 -10.32
N LEU A 234 17.78 14.59 -10.51
CA LEU A 234 17.86 13.21 -10.07
C LEU A 234 18.52 12.36 -11.17
N PRO A 235 19.80 11.91 -11.01
CA PRO A 235 20.60 11.38 -12.13
C PRO A 235 19.93 10.24 -12.90
N ASP A 236 19.33 9.27 -12.18
CA ASP A 236 18.72 8.09 -12.78
C ASP A 236 17.23 8.25 -13.08
N HIS A 237 16.64 9.39 -12.71
CA HIS A 237 15.22 9.69 -12.89
C HIS A 237 14.93 10.89 -13.78
N ALA A 238 15.94 11.68 -14.17
CA ALA A 238 15.75 12.93 -14.94
C ALA A 238 14.92 12.75 -16.22
N HIS A 239 15.08 11.63 -16.91
CA HIS A 239 14.39 11.31 -18.16
C HIS A 239 12.90 10.97 -17.97
N TRP A 240 12.43 10.75 -16.74
CA TRP A 240 11.01 10.47 -16.45
C TRP A 240 10.10 11.69 -16.61
N VAL A 241 10.65 12.88 -16.83
CA VAL A 241 9.90 14.11 -17.12
C VAL A 241 10.07 14.58 -18.58
N ASP A 242 10.55 13.71 -19.48
CA ASP A 242 10.72 14.03 -20.89
C ASP A 242 9.49 13.77 -21.76
N GLY A 243 8.45 13.14 -21.20
CA GLY A 243 7.19 12.87 -21.90
C GLY A 243 6.23 14.05 -21.93
N GLU A 244 5.10 13.86 -22.62
CA GLU A 244 3.99 14.80 -22.61
C GLU A 244 3.29 14.78 -21.23
N PRO A 245 3.26 15.88 -20.45
CA PRO A 245 2.55 15.92 -19.21
C PRO A 245 1.03 15.88 -19.44
N ILE A 246 0.34 14.96 -18.77
CA ILE A 246 -1.13 14.80 -18.87
C ILE A 246 -1.87 15.24 -17.60
N THR A 247 -1.15 15.67 -16.58
CA THR A 247 -1.73 16.27 -15.36
C THR A 247 -0.86 17.41 -14.85
N GLU A 248 -1.47 18.28 -14.04
CA GLU A 248 -0.72 19.14 -13.13
C GLU A 248 -0.16 18.31 -11.96
N PRO A 249 0.93 18.76 -11.30
CA PRO A 249 1.42 18.13 -10.08
C PRO A 249 0.37 18.16 -8.97
N ALA A 250 -0.01 17.01 -8.45
CA ALA A 250 -1.02 16.87 -7.39
C ALA A 250 -0.39 16.35 -6.12
N SER A 251 -0.55 17.07 -5.00
CA SER A 251 0.00 16.69 -3.72
C SER A 251 -1.04 16.04 -2.81
N MET A 252 -0.63 14.98 -2.13
CA MET A 252 -1.37 14.30 -1.07
C MET A 252 -0.47 14.13 0.14
N ALA A 253 -1.01 14.34 1.34
CA ALA A 253 -0.33 14.00 2.59
C ALA A 253 -0.90 12.71 3.19
N SER A 254 -0.03 11.83 3.63
CA SER A 254 -0.37 10.70 4.50
C SER A 254 0.69 10.65 5.60
N THR A 255 0.27 10.98 6.81
CA THR A 255 1.17 11.28 7.93
C THR A 255 0.98 10.36 9.12
N SER A 256 0.21 9.29 8.97
CA SER A 256 -0.04 8.35 10.06
C SER A 256 -0.18 6.92 9.57
N ASN A 257 0.26 6.01 10.42
CA ASN A 257 -0.07 4.59 10.39
C ASN A 257 -1.03 4.32 11.54
N THR A 258 -2.02 3.46 11.36
CA THR A 258 -3.04 3.20 12.39
C THR A 258 -3.43 1.73 12.38
N ILE A 259 -3.51 1.12 13.56
CA ILE A 259 -4.05 -0.23 13.77
C ILE A 259 -5.21 -0.11 14.76
N ARG A 260 -6.37 -0.68 14.43
CA ARG A 260 -7.56 -0.75 15.29
C ARG A 260 -7.67 -2.14 15.88
N HIS A 261 -7.69 -2.24 17.21
CA HIS A 261 -7.78 -3.50 17.93
C HIS A 261 -9.23 -3.96 18.04
N PHE A 262 -9.73 -4.63 17.00
CA PHE A 262 -11.09 -5.17 16.95
C PHE A 262 -11.33 -6.29 17.97
N VAL A 263 -10.29 -7.06 18.30
CA VAL A 263 -10.29 -8.09 19.32
C VAL A 263 -9.27 -7.72 20.41
N THR A 264 -9.71 -7.70 21.68
CA THR A 264 -8.85 -7.43 22.84
C THR A 264 -9.07 -8.53 23.87
N ASP A 265 -7.98 -9.16 24.32
CA ASP A 265 -8.02 -10.29 25.29
C ASP A 265 -8.98 -11.43 24.84
N GLY A 266 -9.03 -11.68 23.53
CA GLY A 266 -9.89 -12.70 22.92
C GLY A 266 -11.37 -12.31 22.81
N ILE A 267 -11.75 -11.10 23.22
CA ILE A 267 -13.13 -10.59 23.16
C ILE A 267 -13.23 -9.60 21.99
N PRO A 268 -14.12 -9.85 20.99
CA PRO A 268 -14.32 -8.90 19.90
C PRO A 268 -15.11 -7.67 20.37
N THR A 269 -14.91 -6.55 19.68
CA THR A 269 -15.68 -5.32 19.89
C THR A 269 -17.17 -5.54 19.55
N ALA A 270 -17.46 -6.37 18.57
CA ALA A 270 -18.79 -6.83 18.20
C ALA A 270 -18.75 -8.25 17.63
N THR A 271 -19.87 -8.96 17.67
CA THR A 271 -20.11 -10.18 16.89
C THR A 271 -20.98 -9.86 15.69
N GLY A 272 -20.95 -10.70 14.62
CA GLY A 272 -21.70 -10.46 13.37
C GLY A 272 -21.16 -9.31 12.50
N LEU A 273 -20.01 -8.74 12.86
CA LEU A 273 -19.29 -7.73 12.09
C LEU A 273 -17.78 -7.98 12.18
N ILE A 274 -17.06 -7.77 11.08
CA ILE A 274 -15.59 -7.79 11.02
C ILE A 274 -15.06 -6.64 10.17
N PRO A 275 -13.93 -6.00 10.53
CA PRO A 275 -13.24 -5.03 9.68
C PRO A 275 -12.22 -5.73 8.77
N LEU A 276 -12.07 -5.23 7.51
CA LEU A 276 -11.07 -5.67 6.55
C LEU A 276 -10.27 -4.50 5.95
N GLY A 277 -9.03 -4.77 5.56
CA GLY A 277 -8.13 -3.82 4.90
C GLY A 277 -7.92 -2.55 5.73
N ASP A 278 -8.02 -1.38 5.10
CA ASP A 278 -7.79 -0.08 5.75
C ASP A 278 -8.83 0.25 6.85
N ALA A 279 -9.96 -0.48 6.94
CA ALA A 279 -10.88 -0.36 8.07
C ALA A 279 -10.32 -1.00 9.35
N PHE A 280 -9.47 -2.03 9.22
CA PHE A 280 -8.68 -2.61 10.31
C PHE A 280 -7.38 -1.83 10.54
N ALA A 281 -6.53 -1.77 9.53
CA ALA A 281 -5.24 -1.11 9.64
C ALA A 281 -4.86 -0.41 8.34
N PHE A 282 -4.44 0.83 8.44
CA PHE A 282 -3.90 1.57 7.29
C PHE A 282 -2.50 2.09 7.57
N THR A 283 -1.68 2.08 6.54
CA THR A 283 -0.30 2.54 6.62
C THR A 283 -0.07 3.73 5.71
N ASN A 284 0.95 4.49 6.02
CA ASN A 284 1.53 5.44 5.09
C ASN A 284 1.92 4.72 3.79
N PRO A 285 1.59 5.27 2.60
CA PRO A 285 1.85 4.59 1.32
C PRO A 285 3.31 4.64 0.86
N SER A 286 4.28 4.86 1.75
CA SER A 286 5.72 5.06 1.47
C SER A 286 6.33 3.99 0.56
N ILE A 287 5.88 2.75 0.68
CA ILE A 287 6.36 1.60 -0.10
C ILE A 287 5.23 0.86 -0.85
N GLY A 288 4.08 1.51 -1.05
CA GLY A 288 3.01 1.07 -1.96
C GLY A 288 2.37 -0.28 -1.67
N ARG A 289 2.21 -0.68 -0.40
CA ARG A 289 1.74 -2.04 -0.02
C ARG A 289 0.25 -2.17 0.26
N GLY A 290 -0.45 -1.07 0.52
CA GLY A 290 -1.80 -1.08 1.11
C GLY A 290 -2.84 -1.92 0.34
N ILE A 291 -2.89 -1.83 -0.99
CA ILE A 291 -3.85 -2.61 -1.80
C ILE A 291 -3.57 -4.12 -1.65
N THR A 292 -2.32 -4.52 -1.79
CA THR A 292 -1.92 -5.93 -1.69
C THR A 292 -2.19 -6.47 -0.30
N ILE A 293 -1.85 -5.74 0.77
CA ILE A 293 -2.16 -6.15 2.14
C ILE A 293 -3.67 -6.32 2.33
N GLY A 294 -4.50 -5.40 1.77
CA GLY A 294 -5.95 -5.52 1.83
C GLY A 294 -6.50 -6.75 1.11
N ILE A 295 -5.94 -7.12 -0.04
CA ILE A 295 -6.29 -8.36 -0.78
C ILE A 295 -5.90 -9.60 0.05
N LEU A 296 -4.66 -9.65 0.55
CA LEU A 296 -4.19 -10.75 1.38
C LEU A 296 -5.02 -10.90 2.65
N HIS A 297 -5.41 -9.79 3.28
CA HIS A 297 -6.29 -9.79 4.43
C HIS A 297 -7.64 -10.42 4.13
N ALA A 298 -8.26 -10.02 3.01
CA ALA A 298 -9.54 -10.57 2.61
C ALA A 298 -9.45 -12.08 2.37
N VAL A 299 -8.43 -12.55 1.65
CA VAL A 299 -8.22 -13.98 1.37
C VAL A 299 -7.98 -14.77 2.66
N ASP A 300 -7.01 -14.36 3.49
CA ASP A 300 -6.66 -15.08 4.71
C ASP A 300 -7.82 -15.15 5.70
N VAL A 301 -8.60 -14.07 5.83
CA VAL A 301 -9.76 -14.04 6.73
C VAL A 301 -10.90 -14.90 6.18
N ILE A 302 -11.17 -14.86 4.86
CA ILE A 302 -12.25 -15.68 4.26
C ILE A 302 -11.94 -17.18 4.41
N ASP A 303 -10.69 -17.59 4.19
CA ASP A 303 -10.25 -18.98 4.37
C ASP A 303 -10.51 -19.48 5.80
N GLU A 304 -10.21 -18.64 6.80
CA GLU A 304 -10.45 -18.98 8.21
C GLU A 304 -11.93 -18.90 8.61
N LEU A 305 -12.71 -18.02 7.98
CA LEU A 305 -14.12 -17.84 8.30
C LEU A 305 -14.99 -18.96 7.71
N HIS A 306 -14.68 -19.45 6.51
CA HIS A 306 -15.53 -20.36 5.78
C HIS A 306 -16.04 -21.57 6.61
N PRO A 307 -15.21 -22.24 7.44
CA PRO A 307 -15.66 -23.38 8.24
C PRO A 307 -16.51 -23.01 9.47
N VAL A 308 -16.60 -21.73 9.83
CA VAL A 308 -17.19 -21.26 11.10
C VAL A 308 -18.24 -20.16 10.93
N LEU A 309 -18.72 -19.90 9.73
CA LEU A 309 -19.67 -18.81 9.47
C LEU A 309 -20.96 -18.90 10.29
N ASP A 310 -21.41 -20.12 10.62
CA ASP A 310 -22.62 -20.35 11.41
C ASP A 310 -22.42 -20.14 12.92
N ASP A 311 -21.18 -19.93 13.40
CA ASP A 311 -20.84 -19.70 14.81
C ASP A 311 -20.26 -18.29 15.01
N ALA A 312 -21.12 -17.36 15.38
CA ALA A 312 -20.75 -15.96 15.60
C ALA A 312 -19.65 -15.78 16.68
N THR A 313 -19.46 -16.75 17.59
CA THR A 313 -18.39 -16.71 18.60
C THR A 313 -17.06 -17.14 17.99
N ALA A 314 -17.06 -18.09 17.08
CA ALA A 314 -15.87 -18.60 16.41
C ALA A 314 -15.36 -17.64 15.32
N VAL A 315 -16.23 -16.80 14.75
CA VAL A 315 -15.89 -15.80 13.71
C VAL A 315 -14.78 -14.86 14.19
N ALA A 316 -14.82 -14.37 15.43
CA ALA A 316 -13.80 -13.46 15.96
C ALA A 316 -12.41 -14.12 16.02
N ALA A 317 -12.34 -15.36 16.48
CA ALA A 317 -11.08 -16.11 16.52
C ALA A 317 -10.55 -16.44 15.13
N ALA A 318 -11.43 -16.76 14.18
CA ALA A 318 -11.07 -16.98 12.79
C ALA A 318 -10.54 -15.69 12.13
N TRP A 319 -11.22 -14.56 12.34
CA TRP A 319 -10.73 -13.24 11.89
C TRP A 319 -9.34 -12.93 12.46
N THR A 320 -9.10 -13.18 13.75
CA THR A 320 -7.78 -12.97 14.38
C THR A 320 -6.72 -13.82 13.69
N ARG A 321 -6.95 -15.13 13.51
CA ARG A 321 -5.97 -16.00 12.83
C ARG A 321 -5.66 -15.56 11.41
N GLY A 322 -6.69 -15.20 10.61
CA GLY A 322 -6.50 -14.69 9.25
C GLY A 322 -5.73 -13.38 9.23
N THR A 323 -6.02 -12.46 10.17
CA THR A 323 -5.33 -11.17 10.29
C THR A 323 -3.86 -11.33 10.70
N GLU A 324 -3.57 -12.22 11.64
CA GLU A 324 -2.21 -12.48 12.16
C GLU A 324 -1.33 -13.26 11.17
N ARG A 325 -1.91 -13.97 10.21
CA ARG A 325 -1.17 -14.79 9.24
C ARG A 325 -0.19 -13.97 8.40
N ARG A 326 -0.66 -12.90 7.75
CA ARG A 326 0.15 -12.03 6.87
C ARG A 326 -0.10 -10.55 7.09
N THR A 327 -1.34 -10.15 7.36
CA THR A 327 -1.73 -8.73 7.38
C THR A 327 -1.02 -7.97 8.47
N LEU A 328 -1.13 -8.39 9.71
CA LEU A 328 -0.50 -7.71 10.85
C LEU A 328 1.03 -7.66 10.72
N PRO A 329 1.73 -8.76 10.37
CA PRO A 329 3.18 -8.72 10.09
C PRO A 329 3.58 -7.75 8.98
N PHE A 330 2.82 -7.66 7.88
CA PHE A 330 3.15 -6.74 6.79
C PHE A 330 2.81 -5.28 7.11
N VAL A 331 1.75 -5.02 7.88
CA VAL A 331 1.45 -3.70 8.43
C VAL A 331 2.59 -3.25 9.34
N GLN A 332 3.02 -4.12 10.27
CA GLN A 332 4.14 -3.82 11.17
C GLN A 332 5.44 -3.55 10.41
N ALA A 333 5.76 -4.37 9.42
CA ALA A 333 6.95 -4.17 8.59
C ALA A 333 6.94 -2.83 7.82
N THR A 334 5.75 -2.33 7.47
CA THR A 334 5.62 -1.01 6.83
C THR A 334 5.84 0.11 7.84
N ILE A 335 5.33 -0.02 9.06
CA ILE A 335 5.56 0.92 10.16
C ILE A 335 7.05 0.96 10.53
N ASP A 336 7.70 -0.19 10.58
CA ASP A 336 9.13 -0.29 10.90
C ASP A 336 10.01 0.33 9.82
N TYR A 337 9.64 0.19 8.53
CA TYR A 337 10.30 0.92 7.45
C TYR A 337 10.22 2.44 7.65
N ASP A 338 9.04 2.97 7.98
CA ASP A 338 8.87 4.41 8.22
C ASP A 338 9.67 4.89 9.45
N ARG A 339 9.80 4.06 10.50
CA ARG A 339 10.64 4.36 11.67
C ARG A 339 12.13 4.45 11.34
N VAL A 340 12.61 3.68 10.38
CA VAL A 340 13.99 3.79 9.88
C VAL A 340 14.13 5.03 9.00
N ARG A 341 13.23 5.20 8.04
CA ARG A 341 13.35 6.26 7.02
C ARG A 341 13.08 7.67 7.56
N GLY A 342 12.17 7.84 8.49
CA GLY A 342 11.80 9.15 9.05
C GLY A 342 13.01 9.92 9.59
N PRO A 343 13.77 9.39 10.57
CA PRO A 343 14.98 10.05 11.11
C PRO A 343 16.07 10.31 10.07
N GLU A 344 16.22 9.47 9.05
CA GLU A 344 17.15 9.70 7.94
C GLU A 344 16.77 10.96 7.15
N VAL A 345 15.48 11.09 6.82
CA VAL A 345 14.97 12.28 6.10
C VAL A 345 15.12 13.54 6.93
N GLU A 346 14.78 13.49 8.22
CA GLU A 346 14.93 14.63 9.14
C GLU A 346 16.39 15.09 9.25
N ALA A 347 17.34 14.16 9.40
CA ALA A 347 18.76 14.49 9.43
C ALA A 347 19.23 15.10 8.09
N ALA A 348 18.77 14.54 6.97
CA ALA A 348 19.13 15.03 5.64
C ALA A 348 18.54 16.43 5.35
N MET A 349 17.40 16.80 5.92
CA MET A 349 16.85 18.17 5.86
C MET A 349 17.78 19.19 6.53
N GLU A 350 18.56 18.75 7.50
CA GLU A 350 19.55 19.58 8.21
C GLU A 350 20.97 19.45 7.62
N GLY A 351 21.13 18.74 6.50
CA GLY A 351 22.42 18.48 5.87
C GLY A 351 23.29 17.49 6.64
N ARG A 352 22.70 16.67 7.49
CA ARG A 352 23.38 15.64 8.31
C ARG A 352 23.04 14.23 7.82
N VAL A 353 23.85 13.27 8.20
CA VAL A 353 23.56 11.83 8.05
C VAL A 353 23.06 11.30 9.40
N HIS A 354 21.98 10.53 9.38
CA HIS A 354 21.48 9.84 10.58
C HIS A 354 22.31 8.59 10.87
N GLU A 355 22.72 8.43 12.13
CA GLU A 355 23.37 7.21 12.60
C GLU A 355 22.37 6.38 13.40
N HIS A 356 21.99 5.22 12.86
CA HIS A 356 21.13 4.29 13.56
C HIS A 356 21.86 3.62 14.73
N THR A 357 21.18 3.47 15.86
CA THR A 357 21.70 2.77 17.04
C THR A 357 20.84 1.56 17.42
N ASP A 358 19.62 1.51 16.90
CA ASP A 358 18.71 0.36 17.10
C ASP A 358 19.17 -0.84 16.26
N PRO A 359 19.32 -2.04 16.87
CA PRO A 359 19.76 -3.24 16.16
C PRO A 359 18.87 -3.65 14.99
N ALA A 360 17.54 -3.44 15.07
CA ALA A 360 16.63 -3.79 14.00
C ALA A 360 16.82 -2.84 12.80
N ALA A 361 16.97 -1.54 13.05
CA ALA A 361 17.27 -0.55 12.03
C ALA A 361 18.62 -0.83 11.35
N LEU A 362 19.66 -1.13 12.14
CA LEU A 362 20.98 -1.52 11.61
C LEU A 362 20.91 -2.77 10.74
N GLY A 363 20.13 -3.78 11.15
CA GLY A 363 19.90 -5.00 10.37
C GLY A 363 19.19 -4.71 9.05
N PHE A 364 18.17 -3.84 9.06
CA PHE A 364 17.48 -3.42 7.84
C PHE A 364 18.40 -2.68 6.87
N VAL A 365 19.20 -1.72 7.38
CA VAL A 365 20.17 -0.97 6.57
C VAL A 365 21.24 -1.91 5.99
N ALA A 366 21.78 -2.84 6.80
CA ALA A 366 22.77 -3.82 6.32
C ALA A 366 22.19 -4.72 5.23
N MET A 367 20.95 -5.19 5.39
CA MET A 367 20.29 -6.01 4.37
C MET A 367 20.06 -5.24 3.06
N ASN A 368 19.65 -3.97 3.17
CA ASN A 368 19.50 -3.10 2.00
C ASN A 368 20.86 -2.85 1.29
N ASN A 369 21.93 -2.63 2.03
CA ASN A 369 23.28 -2.51 1.47
C ASN A 369 23.74 -3.80 0.76
N ALA A 370 23.49 -4.95 1.39
CA ALA A 370 23.91 -6.26 0.90
C ALA A 370 23.20 -6.67 -0.40
N ARG A 371 21.90 -6.36 -0.55
CA ARG A 371 21.13 -6.71 -1.76
C ARG A 371 21.67 -6.09 -3.05
N HIS A 372 22.34 -4.95 -2.96
CA HIS A 372 22.96 -4.28 -4.10
C HIS A 372 24.33 -4.87 -4.50
N ARG A 373 24.89 -5.78 -3.68
CA ARG A 373 26.21 -6.37 -3.88
C ARG A 373 26.21 -7.89 -4.00
N SER A 374 25.09 -8.53 -3.63
CA SER A 374 24.95 -9.98 -3.61
C SER A 374 23.63 -10.38 -4.24
N GLN A 375 23.71 -11.05 -5.38
CA GLN A 375 22.54 -11.63 -6.05
C GLN A 375 21.79 -12.58 -5.11
N PHE A 376 22.52 -13.41 -4.33
CA PHE A 376 21.91 -14.28 -3.33
C PHE A 376 21.06 -13.51 -2.31
N VAL A 377 21.57 -12.39 -1.75
CA VAL A 377 20.78 -11.57 -0.82
C VAL A 377 19.61 -10.91 -1.54
N PHE A 378 19.80 -10.43 -2.76
CA PHE A 378 18.73 -9.82 -3.56
C PHE A 378 17.58 -10.80 -3.80
N GLU A 379 17.85 -12.03 -4.19
CA GLU A 379 16.83 -13.07 -4.43
C GLU A 379 15.98 -13.35 -3.20
N HIS A 380 16.57 -13.34 -2.02
CA HIS A 380 15.84 -13.49 -0.76
C HIS A 380 15.12 -12.20 -0.35
N TYR A 381 15.76 -11.04 -0.54
CA TYR A 381 15.16 -9.73 -0.28
C TYR A 381 13.95 -9.45 -1.19
N ARG A 382 13.95 -9.99 -2.40
CA ARG A 382 12.85 -9.93 -3.35
C ARG A 382 11.53 -10.43 -2.75
N ASP A 383 11.57 -11.43 -1.87
CA ASP A 383 10.36 -11.91 -1.18
C ASP A 383 9.77 -10.86 -0.23
N ILE A 384 10.61 -10.01 0.37
CA ILE A 384 10.16 -8.89 1.20
C ILE A 384 9.52 -7.79 0.31
N LEU A 385 10.16 -7.49 -0.81
CA LEU A 385 9.69 -6.48 -1.75
C LEU A 385 8.35 -6.87 -2.39
N THR A 386 8.12 -8.15 -2.59
CA THR A 386 6.95 -8.72 -3.27
C THR A 386 5.84 -9.16 -2.31
N LEU A 387 5.99 -8.91 -0.99
CA LEU A 387 5.08 -9.31 0.09
C LEU A 387 4.84 -10.84 0.18
N ARG A 388 5.87 -11.63 -0.09
CA ARG A 388 5.86 -13.09 0.05
C ARG A 388 6.38 -13.55 1.40
N ALA A 389 7.28 -12.76 2.00
CA ALA A 389 7.83 -13.02 3.31
C ALA A 389 8.13 -11.72 4.06
N THR A 390 8.18 -11.80 5.37
CA THR A 390 8.68 -10.73 6.23
C THR A 390 10.20 -10.72 6.27
N ALA A 391 10.80 -9.60 6.71
CA ALA A 391 12.25 -9.52 6.90
C ALA A 391 12.76 -10.56 7.88
N ALA A 392 12.03 -10.84 8.96
CA ALA A 392 12.41 -11.84 9.97
C ALA A 392 12.47 -13.25 9.37
N GLU A 393 11.49 -13.64 8.54
CA GLU A 393 11.46 -14.93 7.85
C GLU A 393 12.63 -15.05 6.86
N VAL A 394 12.94 -13.99 6.14
CA VAL A 394 14.04 -13.97 5.16
C VAL A 394 15.38 -14.07 5.85
N ILE A 395 15.62 -13.30 6.91
CA ILE A 395 16.88 -13.35 7.68
C ILE A 395 17.10 -14.72 8.32
N GLY A 396 16.00 -15.40 8.72
CA GLY A 396 16.05 -16.74 9.30
C GLY A 396 16.39 -17.88 8.31
N ARG A 397 16.48 -17.62 7.01
CA ARG A 397 16.82 -18.63 6.00
C ARG A 397 18.32 -18.93 6.02
N ASP A 398 18.66 -20.17 5.64
CA ASP A 398 20.04 -20.65 5.65
C ASP A 398 20.99 -19.74 4.85
N GLY A 399 22.05 -19.27 5.51
CA GLY A 399 23.11 -18.46 4.92
C GLY A 399 22.78 -17.00 4.64
N VAL A 400 21.50 -16.56 4.76
CA VAL A 400 21.12 -15.18 4.45
C VAL A 400 21.74 -14.19 5.45
N PHE A 401 21.66 -14.50 6.74
CA PHE A 401 22.24 -13.64 7.78
C PHE A 401 23.75 -13.47 7.60
N ASP A 402 24.48 -14.56 7.31
CA ASP A 402 25.94 -14.51 7.10
C ASP A 402 26.29 -13.64 5.88
N LYS A 403 25.51 -13.74 4.81
CA LYS A 403 25.71 -12.92 3.60
C LYS A 403 25.35 -11.46 3.82
N ILE A 404 24.36 -11.16 4.65
CA ILE A 404 24.05 -9.78 5.06
C ILE A 404 25.25 -9.18 5.83
N LEU A 405 25.87 -9.94 6.75
CA LEU A 405 27.05 -9.49 7.48
C LEU A 405 28.28 -9.29 6.56
N GLU A 406 28.44 -10.18 5.56
CA GLU A 406 29.55 -10.10 4.59
C GLU A 406 29.46 -8.88 3.68
N PHE A 407 28.27 -8.59 3.13
CA PHE A 407 28.07 -7.57 2.10
C PHE A 407 27.41 -6.27 2.58
N GLY A 408 26.83 -6.27 3.76
CA GLY A 408 26.03 -5.14 4.27
C GLY A 408 26.80 -4.14 5.14
N ALA A 409 28.06 -4.43 5.48
CA ALA A 409 28.90 -3.58 6.35
C ALA A 409 29.22 -2.22 5.73
N GLU A 410 29.38 -2.17 4.41
CA GLU A 410 29.66 -0.93 3.69
C GLU A 410 28.35 -0.30 3.20
N PRO A 411 28.14 1.01 3.45
CA PRO A 411 26.95 1.71 2.93
C PRO A 411 26.87 1.59 1.40
N TRP A 412 25.67 1.29 0.90
CA TRP A 412 25.37 1.48 -0.51
C TRP A 412 25.05 2.96 -0.74
N THR A 413 25.72 3.56 -1.71
CA THR A 413 25.48 4.97 -2.08
C THR A 413 25.20 5.06 -3.56
N GLN A 414 24.28 5.93 -3.92
CA GLN A 414 23.94 6.29 -5.29
C GLN A 414 24.11 7.80 -5.48
N PRO A 415 24.37 8.26 -6.72
CA PRO A 415 24.39 9.68 -7.01
C PRO A 415 23.06 10.33 -6.62
N GLN A 416 23.14 11.44 -5.89
CA GLN A 416 21.97 12.19 -5.46
C GLN A 416 22.29 13.69 -5.38
N PRO A 417 21.28 14.57 -5.58
CA PRO A 417 21.49 16.01 -5.40
C PRO A 417 21.73 16.34 -3.93
N THR A 418 22.53 17.35 -3.70
CA THR A 418 22.72 17.94 -2.36
C THR A 418 21.46 18.68 -1.92
N ARG A 419 21.34 18.90 -0.60
CA ARG A 419 20.25 19.71 -0.04
C ARG A 419 20.21 21.13 -0.65
N ASP A 420 21.37 21.75 -0.86
CA ASP A 420 21.46 23.12 -1.41
C ASP A 420 21.02 23.18 -2.86
N GLU A 421 21.37 22.18 -3.68
CA GLU A 421 20.88 22.08 -5.07
C GLU A 421 19.36 21.91 -5.11
N LEU A 422 18.80 21.07 -4.23
CA LEU A 422 17.35 20.90 -4.12
C LEU A 422 16.65 22.19 -3.70
N LEU A 423 17.19 22.91 -2.71
CA LEU A 423 16.64 24.20 -2.26
C LEU A 423 16.70 25.27 -3.35
N ALA A 424 17.80 25.31 -4.13
CA ALA A 424 17.90 26.20 -5.27
C ALA A 424 16.87 25.86 -6.37
N ALA A 425 16.57 24.58 -6.57
CA ALA A 425 15.61 24.14 -7.59
C ALA A 425 14.15 24.44 -7.19
N VAL A 426 13.81 24.47 -5.92
CA VAL A 426 12.43 24.77 -5.45
C VAL A 426 12.20 26.26 -5.18
N SER A 427 13.25 27.09 -5.29
CA SER A 427 13.16 28.54 -5.16
C SER A 427 12.72 29.16 -6.49
#